data_cc5eb2d9c1591cb167861b265ef0d074
#
_entry.id   cc5eb2d9c1591cb167861b265ef0d074
#
_cell.length_a   1.000
_cell.length_b   1.000
_cell.length_c   1.000
_cell.angle_alpha   90.00
_cell.angle_beta   90.00
_cell.angle_gamma   90.00
#
_symmetry.space_group_name_H-M   'P 1'
#
loop_
_entity.id
_entity.type
_entity.pdbx_description
1 polymer ?
#
loop_
_entity_poly.entity_id
_entity_poly.type
_entity_poly.pdbx_seq_one_letter_code
_entity_poly.pdbx_strand_id
1 'polypeptide(L)'
;FPVDVHYLEDVLEMCDYTLDLESPYARTDKMNKVDLKTNIDDIEEDEDDVDDVPGIQDTQRYSAKTIDTLLHLNEHKIPYELLAALVERLCSDPAYESFSRAILVFLPGMGEIRECMRHLSELRRFQTECQVHVLHSSIASDEQTAAFAPPPQGMRKIVLATNMAETGITIPDITCVIDSGRHREMRYDEKRKISRLVDCFIARSNAKQRRGRAGRVQHGICFHLFTRKRHDEYLDAHPIPEMLRLSLQELALQLKVMPLRIGASIEDALSQALDPPLAANIQRAVASLVDVEALTPNEEITPLGRHLCHMPLDVHLSLIH
;
A
#
# COMPACT_ATOMS: atom_id res chain seq x y z
N PHE A 1 12.80 14.37 -14.43
CA PHE A 1 14.11 13.79 -14.76
C PHE A 1 13.98 12.26 -14.87
N PRO A 2 14.94 11.56 -15.54
CA PRO A 2 14.95 10.11 -15.62
C PRO A 2 15.15 9.48 -14.22
N VAL A 3 14.67 8.24 -14.06
CA VAL A 3 14.85 7.46 -12.85
C VAL A 3 15.30 6.07 -13.24
N ASP A 4 16.46 5.63 -12.75
CA ASP A 4 16.92 4.25 -12.90
C ASP A 4 16.09 3.33 -12.03
N VAL A 5 15.66 2.21 -12.57
CA VAL A 5 14.73 1.29 -11.90
C VAL A 5 15.39 -0.05 -11.68
N HIS A 6 15.39 -0.47 -10.42
CA HIS A 6 15.86 -1.76 -9.96
C HIS A 6 14.71 -2.52 -9.30
N TYR A 7 14.73 -3.83 -9.45
CA TYR A 7 13.73 -4.72 -8.85
C TYR A 7 14.37 -5.59 -7.77
N LEU A 8 13.57 -6.40 -7.11
CA LEU A 8 14.02 -7.25 -5.99
C LEU A 8 15.23 -8.10 -6.37
N GLU A 9 15.27 -8.64 -7.59
CA GLU A 9 16.37 -9.42 -8.12
C GLU A 9 17.69 -8.62 -8.10
N ASP A 10 17.64 -7.39 -8.57
CA ASP A 10 18.80 -6.50 -8.59
C ASP A 10 19.25 -6.13 -7.16
N VAL A 11 18.29 -5.93 -6.24
CA VAL A 11 18.58 -5.60 -4.84
C VAL A 11 19.27 -6.76 -4.11
N LEU A 12 18.77 -7.99 -4.30
CA LEU A 12 19.37 -9.19 -3.72
C LEU A 12 20.80 -9.39 -4.18
N GLU A 13 21.02 -9.26 -5.49
CA GLU A 13 22.37 -9.38 -6.09
C GLU A 13 23.31 -8.28 -5.58
N MET A 14 22.84 -7.03 -5.54
CA MET A 14 23.62 -5.87 -5.10
C MET A 14 24.01 -5.97 -3.63
N CYS A 15 23.13 -6.47 -2.77
CA CYS A 15 23.36 -6.60 -1.33
C CYS A 15 24.04 -7.92 -0.96
N ASP A 16 24.28 -8.84 -1.90
CA ASP A 16 24.75 -10.21 -1.65
C ASP A 16 23.93 -10.92 -0.56
N TYR A 17 22.61 -10.65 -0.55
CA TYR A 17 21.71 -11.11 0.50
C TYR A 17 21.32 -12.58 0.29
N THR A 18 21.31 -13.35 1.38
CA THR A 18 20.79 -14.71 1.42
C THR A 18 19.71 -14.82 2.46
N LEU A 19 18.66 -15.55 2.11
CA LEU A 19 17.58 -15.86 3.03
C LEU A 19 17.93 -17.11 3.84
N ASP A 20 17.82 -17.03 5.16
CA ASP A 20 17.78 -18.20 6.01
C ASP A 20 16.39 -18.85 5.87
N LEU A 21 16.33 -20.16 5.65
CA LEU A 21 15.07 -20.90 5.51
C LEU A 21 14.23 -20.90 6.80
N GLU A 22 14.86 -20.64 7.96
CA GLU A 22 14.16 -20.43 9.24
C GLU A 22 13.68 -18.98 9.42
N SER A 23 14.03 -18.08 8.51
CA SER A 23 13.61 -16.67 8.56
C SER A 23 12.09 -16.54 8.48
N PRO A 24 11.49 -15.56 9.19
CA PRO A 24 10.06 -15.25 9.06
C PRO A 24 9.68 -14.80 7.64
N TYR A 25 10.66 -14.43 6.81
CA TYR A 25 10.45 -14.01 5.42
C TYR A 25 10.53 -15.19 4.44
N ALA A 26 10.87 -16.38 4.89
CA ALA A 26 10.85 -17.58 4.05
C ALA A 26 9.41 -18.03 3.78
N ARG A 27 9.21 -18.67 2.62
CA ARG A 27 7.96 -19.38 2.31
C ARG A 27 7.88 -20.60 3.21
N THR A 28 6.76 -20.79 3.87
CA THR A 28 6.51 -22.01 4.66
C THR A 28 5.89 -23.08 3.77
N ASP A 29 6.46 -24.29 3.73
CA ASP A 29 5.95 -25.47 3.00
C ASP A 29 4.52 -25.90 3.40
N LYS A 30 3.89 -25.22 4.34
CA LYS A 30 2.52 -25.49 4.79
C LYS A 30 1.43 -25.11 3.78
N MET A 31 1.74 -24.37 2.75
CA MET A 31 0.75 -24.03 1.70
C MET A 31 0.45 -25.18 0.73
N ASN A 32 1.21 -26.28 0.75
CA ASN A 32 0.98 -27.44 -0.12
C ASN A 32 0.10 -28.56 0.49
N LYS A 33 -0.42 -28.38 1.70
CA LYS A 33 -1.43 -29.28 2.28
C LYS A 33 -2.48 -28.47 2.97
N VAL A 34 -3.51 -28.10 2.22
CA VAL A 34 -4.81 -27.83 2.79
C VAL A 34 -5.28 -29.13 3.42
N ASP A 35 -5.00 -29.30 4.71
CA ASP A 35 -5.70 -30.28 5.52
C ASP A 35 -7.17 -29.84 5.59
N LEU A 36 -7.97 -30.47 4.74
CA LEU A 36 -9.42 -30.50 4.78
C LEU A 36 -9.85 -31.13 6.11
N LYS A 37 -9.79 -30.40 7.20
CA LYS A 37 -10.56 -30.65 8.44
C LYS A 37 -9.96 -29.83 9.58
N THR A 38 -10.38 -28.58 9.74
CA THR A 38 -10.77 -28.03 11.05
C THR A 38 -11.14 -26.55 10.89
N ASN A 39 -12.39 -26.29 11.25
CA ASN A 39 -12.96 -24.97 11.57
C ASN A 39 -12.85 -23.86 10.49
N ILE A 40 -13.79 -23.96 9.58
CA ILE A 40 -14.33 -22.92 8.70
C ILE A 40 -14.90 -21.80 9.56
N ASP A 41 -14.07 -20.88 10.06
CA ASP A 41 -14.61 -19.61 10.58
C ASP A 41 -13.58 -18.47 10.65
N ASP A 42 -12.27 -18.73 10.49
CA ASP A 42 -11.27 -17.66 10.51
C ASP A 42 -10.31 -17.82 9.32
N ILE A 43 -10.21 -16.74 8.53
CA ILE A 43 -9.26 -16.53 7.45
C ILE A 43 -9.74 -17.05 6.09
N GLU A 44 -10.69 -16.35 5.47
CA GLU A 44 -10.62 -16.18 4.01
C GLU A 44 -9.49 -15.14 3.77
N GLU A 45 -8.26 -15.61 3.60
CA GLU A 45 -7.23 -14.91 2.85
C GLU A 45 -7.81 -14.69 1.45
N ASP A 46 -7.71 -13.48 0.94
CA ASP A 46 -8.22 -13.12 -0.39
C ASP A 46 -7.76 -14.20 -1.39
N GLU A 47 -8.67 -14.67 -2.24
CA GLU A 47 -8.45 -15.73 -3.25
C GLU A 47 -7.32 -15.37 -4.28
N ASP A 48 -6.71 -14.20 -4.16
CA ASP A 48 -5.57 -13.73 -4.98
C ASP A 48 -4.22 -14.32 -4.54
N ASP A 49 -4.15 -15.09 -3.44
CA ASP A 49 -2.92 -15.63 -2.87
C ASP A 49 -2.58 -17.06 -3.34
N VAL A 50 -3.25 -17.57 -4.36
CA VAL A 50 -3.00 -18.94 -4.84
C VAL A 50 -1.73 -18.99 -5.69
N ASP A 51 -0.69 -19.65 -5.14
CA ASP A 51 0.44 -20.29 -5.84
C ASP A 51 1.26 -19.46 -6.84
N ASP A 52 1.59 -18.21 -6.48
CA ASP A 52 2.48 -17.42 -7.31
C ASP A 52 3.95 -17.72 -6.99
N VAL A 53 4.51 -18.75 -7.66
CA VAL A 53 5.95 -18.98 -7.65
C VAL A 53 6.60 -17.86 -8.46
N PRO A 54 7.48 -17.02 -7.87
CA PRO A 54 8.17 -15.99 -8.63
C PRO A 54 8.99 -16.68 -9.74
N GLY A 55 8.52 -16.56 -10.97
CA GLY A 55 9.34 -16.93 -12.11
C GLY A 55 10.34 -15.79 -12.33
N ILE A 56 11.62 -16.14 -12.32
CA ILE A 56 12.68 -15.18 -12.60
C ILE A 56 12.72 -14.97 -14.11
N GLN A 57 12.48 -13.72 -14.52
CA GLN A 57 12.81 -13.33 -15.89
C GLN A 57 14.33 -13.18 -15.97
N ASP A 58 14.95 -13.83 -16.96
CA ASP A 58 16.37 -13.74 -17.24
C ASP A 58 17.30 -14.29 -16.14
N THR A 59 17.17 -15.59 -15.88
CA THR A 59 18.00 -16.33 -14.90
C THR A 59 19.51 -16.26 -15.17
N GLN A 60 19.92 -15.93 -16.41
CA GLN A 60 21.36 -15.84 -16.78
C GLN A 60 22.04 -14.58 -16.24
N ARG A 61 21.27 -13.58 -15.81
CA ARG A 61 21.79 -12.30 -15.32
C ARG A 61 22.20 -12.33 -13.84
N TYR A 62 21.65 -13.25 -13.06
CA TYR A 62 21.78 -13.27 -11.61
C TYR A 62 22.56 -14.51 -11.14
N SER A 63 23.23 -14.40 -9.99
CA SER A 63 23.93 -15.50 -9.36
C SER A 63 22.97 -16.61 -8.92
N ALA A 64 23.48 -17.84 -8.82
CA ALA A 64 22.70 -18.96 -8.31
C ALA A 64 22.15 -18.70 -6.89
N LYS A 65 22.88 -17.95 -6.08
CA LYS A 65 22.51 -17.52 -4.73
C LYS A 65 21.27 -16.61 -4.74
N THR A 66 21.25 -15.62 -5.62
CA THR A 66 20.09 -14.70 -5.80
C THR A 66 18.87 -15.47 -6.27
N ILE A 67 19.05 -16.38 -7.23
CA ILE A 67 17.96 -17.24 -7.73
C ILE A 67 17.38 -18.10 -6.62
N ASP A 68 18.23 -18.76 -5.83
CA ASP A 68 17.81 -19.60 -4.71
C ASP A 68 17.06 -18.78 -3.65
N THR A 69 17.58 -17.60 -3.31
CA THR A 69 16.90 -16.67 -2.38
C THR A 69 15.51 -16.26 -2.88
N LEU A 70 15.37 -15.93 -4.16
CA LEU A 70 14.08 -15.56 -4.76
C LEU A 70 13.06 -16.67 -4.72
N LEU A 71 13.47 -17.91 -4.94
CA LEU A 71 12.59 -19.08 -4.90
C LEU A 71 11.99 -19.31 -3.51
N HIS A 72 12.74 -18.95 -2.45
CA HIS A 72 12.33 -19.18 -1.07
C HIS A 72 11.76 -17.94 -0.38
N LEU A 73 11.93 -16.74 -0.94
CA LEU A 73 11.44 -15.49 -0.35
C LEU A 73 9.93 -15.34 -0.55
N ASN A 74 9.22 -14.99 0.52
CA ASN A 74 7.81 -14.64 0.47
C ASN A 74 7.65 -13.15 0.13
N GLU A 75 7.25 -12.81 -1.08
CA GLU A 75 7.05 -11.43 -1.54
C GLU A 75 5.90 -10.69 -0.83
N HIS A 76 5.00 -11.41 -0.14
CA HIS A 76 3.94 -10.79 0.66
C HIS A 76 4.46 -10.20 1.97
N LYS A 77 5.70 -10.52 2.36
CA LYS A 77 6.36 -9.99 3.55
C LYS A 77 7.47 -9.04 3.16
N ILE A 78 7.57 -7.93 3.85
CA ILE A 78 8.64 -6.95 3.63
C ILE A 78 9.91 -7.45 4.33
N PRO A 79 10.99 -7.78 3.59
CA PRO A 79 12.25 -8.24 4.19
C PRO A 79 13.03 -7.03 4.75
N TYR A 80 12.77 -6.65 6.01
CA TYR A 80 13.38 -5.46 6.63
C TYR A 80 14.90 -5.56 6.74
N GLU A 81 15.45 -6.77 6.89
CA GLU A 81 16.89 -7.00 6.90
C GLU A 81 17.51 -6.63 5.53
N LEU A 82 16.87 -7.04 4.43
CA LEU A 82 17.28 -6.67 3.08
C LEU A 82 17.14 -5.16 2.86
N LEU A 83 16.03 -4.56 3.32
CA LEU A 83 15.83 -3.13 3.23
C LEU A 83 16.93 -2.36 3.98
N ALA A 84 17.29 -2.80 5.19
CA ALA A 84 18.38 -2.21 5.97
C ALA A 84 19.73 -2.39 5.28
N ALA A 85 20.02 -3.58 4.73
CA ALA A 85 21.24 -3.83 3.96
C ALA A 85 21.32 -2.94 2.70
N LEU A 86 20.19 -2.71 2.01
CA LEU A 86 20.12 -1.78 0.88
C LEU A 86 20.43 -0.34 1.30
N VAL A 87 19.82 0.13 2.38
CA VAL A 87 20.12 1.49 2.92
C VAL A 87 21.61 1.62 3.29
N GLU A 88 22.17 0.63 3.98
CA GLU A 88 23.59 0.60 4.32
C GLU A 88 24.47 0.63 3.07
N ARG A 89 24.14 -0.16 2.05
CA ARG A 89 24.86 -0.18 0.77
C ARG A 89 24.81 1.18 0.08
N LEU A 90 23.63 1.80 -0.01
CA LEU A 90 23.45 3.13 -0.61
C LEU A 90 24.22 4.22 0.12
N CYS A 91 24.34 4.10 1.44
CA CYS A 91 25.08 5.07 2.26
C CYS A 91 26.60 4.86 2.24
N SER A 92 27.08 3.64 1.98
CA SER A 92 28.51 3.30 2.04
C SER A 92 29.22 3.34 0.70
N ASP A 93 28.50 3.05 -0.40
CA ASP A 93 29.10 2.94 -1.74
C ASP A 93 29.14 4.32 -2.43
N PRO A 94 30.34 4.83 -2.79
CA PRO A 94 30.50 6.10 -3.49
C PRO A 94 29.72 6.21 -4.81
N ALA A 95 29.40 5.08 -5.46
CA ALA A 95 28.62 5.06 -6.69
C ALA A 95 27.19 5.61 -6.49
N TYR A 96 26.66 5.53 -5.27
CA TYR A 96 25.33 5.99 -4.92
C TYR A 96 25.32 7.32 -4.14
N GLU A 97 26.46 7.97 -3.95
CA GLU A 97 26.55 9.19 -3.13
C GLU A 97 25.59 10.30 -3.62
N SER A 98 25.45 10.47 -4.94
CA SER A 98 24.53 11.45 -5.54
C SER A 98 23.05 11.15 -5.29
N PHE A 99 22.71 9.89 -5.01
CA PHE A 99 21.34 9.43 -4.80
C PHE A 99 20.99 9.24 -3.32
N SER A 100 21.98 8.98 -2.46
CA SER A 100 21.78 8.60 -1.06
C SER A 100 21.58 9.78 -0.10
N ARG A 101 21.61 11.01 -0.58
CA ARG A 101 21.47 12.21 0.28
C ARG A 101 20.07 12.31 0.89
N ALA A 102 19.04 11.96 0.12
CA ALA A 102 17.67 11.91 0.59
C ALA A 102 16.92 10.70 0.00
N ILE A 103 16.58 9.76 0.86
CA ILE A 103 15.92 8.48 0.53
C ILE A 103 14.50 8.52 1.02
N LEU A 104 13.54 8.17 0.17
CA LEU A 104 12.13 7.97 0.53
C LEU A 104 11.78 6.49 0.49
N VAL A 105 11.30 5.96 1.60
CA VAL A 105 10.89 4.55 1.74
C VAL A 105 9.37 4.49 1.84
N PHE A 106 8.71 3.79 0.92
CA PHE A 106 7.28 3.54 0.97
C PHE A 106 6.95 2.25 1.71
N LEU A 107 6.10 2.36 2.74
CA LEU A 107 5.67 1.27 3.62
C LEU A 107 4.14 1.28 3.78
N PRO A 108 3.48 0.13 4.07
CA PRO A 108 2.02 0.05 4.11
C PRO A 108 1.37 0.83 5.25
N GLY A 109 2.04 0.93 6.41
CA GLY A 109 1.45 1.55 7.59
C GLY A 109 2.43 1.83 8.71
N MET A 110 1.91 2.33 9.85
CA MET A 110 2.73 2.72 11.00
C MET A 110 3.44 1.53 11.67
N GLY A 111 2.85 0.34 11.65
CA GLY A 111 3.47 -0.87 12.17
C GLY A 111 4.77 -1.19 11.42
N GLU A 112 4.69 -1.19 10.09
CA GLU A 112 5.82 -1.46 9.19
C GLU A 112 6.87 -0.34 9.25
N ILE A 113 6.46 0.92 9.45
CA ILE A 113 7.38 2.04 9.68
C ILE A 113 8.19 1.82 10.96
N ARG A 114 7.55 1.43 12.06
CA ARG A 114 8.24 1.16 13.33
C ARG A 114 9.21 -0.02 13.21
N GLU A 115 8.79 -1.08 12.53
CA GLU A 115 9.64 -2.24 12.32
C GLU A 115 10.84 -1.90 11.43
N CYS A 116 10.63 -1.14 10.37
CA CYS A 116 11.72 -0.63 9.53
C CYS A 116 12.69 0.24 10.35
N MET A 117 12.18 1.16 11.19
CA MET A 117 13.02 1.98 12.07
C MET A 117 13.85 1.12 13.02
N ARG A 118 13.29 0.04 13.57
CA ARG A 118 14.00 -0.87 14.47
C ARG A 118 15.22 -1.47 13.76
N HIS A 119 15.05 -2.04 12.57
CA HIS A 119 16.14 -2.62 11.79
C HIS A 119 17.18 -1.58 11.36
N LEU A 120 16.73 -0.39 10.94
CA LEU A 120 17.65 0.69 10.57
C LEU A 120 18.47 1.20 11.77
N SER A 121 17.88 1.21 12.97
CA SER A 121 18.57 1.67 14.20
C SER A 121 19.71 0.75 14.64
N GLU A 122 19.74 -0.49 14.18
CA GLU A 122 20.83 -1.44 14.41
C GLU A 122 22.08 -1.10 13.58
N LEU A 123 21.92 -0.32 12.51
CA LEU A 123 23.03 0.10 11.66
C LEU A 123 23.83 1.22 12.35
N ARG A 124 25.15 1.02 12.47
CA ARG A 124 26.04 1.99 13.15
C ARG A 124 26.02 3.36 12.48
N ARG A 125 26.02 3.43 11.16
CA ARG A 125 25.97 4.68 10.38
C ARG A 125 24.66 5.41 10.52
N PHE A 126 23.56 4.69 10.68
CA PHE A 126 22.25 5.27 10.83
C PHE A 126 22.16 6.21 12.04
N GLN A 127 22.79 5.84 13.15
CA GLN A 127 22.80 6.64 14.37
C GLN A 127 23.62 7.94 14.27
N THR A 128 24.63 7.98 13.40
CA THR A 128 25.60 9.07 13.32
C THR A 128 25.48 9.93 12.06
N GLU A 129 24.99 9.36 10.95
CA GLU A 129 25.01 9.99 9.64
C GLU A 129 23.62 10.21 9.05
N CYS A 130 22.55 9.70 9.67
CA CYS A 130 21.20 9.76 9.12
C CYS A 130 20.21 10.49 10.03
N GLN A 131 19.34 11.30 9.42
CA GLN A 131 18.15 11.87 10.02
C GLN A 131 16.93 11.13 9.49
N VAL A 132 16.06 10.65 10.39
CA VAL A 132 14.84 9.92 10.02
C VAL A 132 13.63 10.79 10.26
N HIS A 133 12.76 10.83 9.27
CA HIS A 133 11.46 11.49 9.34
C HIS A 133 10.36 10.50 8.99
N VAL A 134 9.21 10.64 9.63
CA VAL A 134 8.03 9.79 9.39
C VAL A 134 6.91 10.64 8.80
N LEU A 135 6.31 10.18 7.69
CA LEU A 135 5.13 10.77 7.08
C LEU A 135 3.96 9.77 7.14
N HIS A 136 3.07 10.01 8.08
CA HIS A 136 1.89 9.20 8.31
C HIS A 136 0.76 10.05 8.88
N SER A 137 -0.49 9.73 8.57
CA SER A 137 -1.67 10.50 9.02
C SER A 137 -1.84 10.61 10.54
N SER A 138 -1.22 9.71 11.31
CA SER A 138 -1.24 9.74 12.78
C SER A 138 -0.15 10.61 13.40
N ILE A 139 0.76 11.18 12.61
CA ILE A 139 1.85 12.04 13.09
C ILE A 139 1.40 13.50 13.04
N ALA A 140 1.77 14.28 14.05
CA ALA A 140 1.43 15.70 14.10
C ALA A 140 2.03 16.48 12.92
N SER A 141 1.30 17.48 12.42
CA SER A 141 1.69 18.27 11.24
C SER A 141 3.06 18.91 11.37
N ASP A 142 3.39 19.39 12.57
CA ASP A 142 4.67 20.07 12.83
C ASP A 142 5.86 19.13 12.70
N GLU A 143 5.72 17.88 13.19
CA GLU A 143 6.74 16.85 13.04
C GLU A 143 6.93 16.44 11.58
N GLN A 144 5.85 16.38 10.81
CA GLN A 144 5.92 16.07 9.39
C GLN A 144 6.61 17.19 8.59
N THR A 145 6.49 18.45 9.02
CA THR A 145 7.10 19.60 8.35
C THR A 145 8.63 19.49 8.30
N ALA A 146 9.26 18.87 9.29
CA ALA A 146 10.71 18.67 9.31
C ALA A 146 11.21 17.78 8.14
N ALA A 147 10.38 16.89 7.59
CA ALA A 147 10.74 16.06 6.44
C ALA A 147 10.99 16.87 5.14
N PHE A 148 10.48 18.11 5.06
CA PHE A 148 10.65 18.96 3.88
C PHE A 148 11.94 19.76 3.89
N ALA A 149 12.56 19.92 5.05
CA ALA A 149 13.85 20.62 5.15
C ALA A 149 14.99 19.76 4.59
N PRO A 150 15.98 20.37 3.93
CA PRO A 150 17.17 19.64 3.52
C PRO A 150 17.95 19.16 4.76
N PRO A 151 18.61 18.00 4.68
CA PRO A 151 19.42 17.51 5.79
C PRO A 151 20.63 18.44 6.02
N PRO A 152 21.13 18.52 7.27
CA PRO A 152 22.36 19.20 7.57
C PRO A 152 23.54 18.69 6.73
N GLN A 153 24.57 19.53 6.59
CA GLN A 153 25.77 19.14 5.83
C GLN A 153 26.42 17.90 6.46
N GLY A 154 26.70 16.89 5.64
CA GLY A 154 27.28 15.61 6.07
C GLY A 154 26.25 14.60 6.61
N MET A 155 25.01 14.98 6.74
CA MET A 155 23.91 14.09 7.12
C MET A 155 23.09 13.64 5.90
N ARG A 156 22.54 12.44 5.97
CA ARG A 156 21.56 11.92 5.02
C ARG A 156 20.16 11.96 5.61
N LYS A 157 19.17 12.17 4.77
CA LYS A 157 17.76 12.16 5.16
C LYS A 157 17.10 10.86 4.72
N ILE A 158 16.42 10.19 5.63
CA ILE A 158 15.60 9.02 5.33
C ILE A 158 14.16 9.33 5.73
N VAL A 159 13.26 9.30 4.78
CA VAL A 159 11.83 9.55 5.00
C VAL A 159 11.10 8.23 4.88
N LEU A 160 10.49 7.77 5.96
CA LEU A 160 9.63 6.60 6.00
C LEU A 160 8.18 7.07 5.83
N ALA A 161 7.52 6.64 4.78
CA ALA A 161 6.19 7.16 4.45
C ALA A 161 5.22 6.08 4.01
N THR A 162 3.94 6.34 4.21
CA THR A 162 2.86 5.59 3.56
C THR A 162 2.52 6.21 2.20
N ASN A 163 1.46 5.72 1.56
CA ASN A 163 0.92 6.28 0.31
C ASN A 163 0.58 7.78 0.39
N MET A 164 0.57 8.38 1.58
CA MET A 164 0.45 9.83 1.77
C MET A 164 1.51 10.62 0.99
N ALA A 165 2.74 10.08 0.88
CA ALA A 165 3.82 10.69 0.10
C ALA A 165 3.75 10.37 -1.40
N GLU A 166 2.76 9.59 -1.86
CA GLU A 166 2.64 9.16 -3.25
C GLU A 166 2.09 10.24 -4.17
N THR A 167 1.10 11.04 -3.73
CA THR A 167 0.41 12.03 -4.56
C THR A 167 0.46 13.45 -4.02
N GLY A 168 0.01 13.67 -2.79
CA GLY A 168 -0.31 15.00 -2.26
C GLY A 168 0.89 15.83 -1.79
N ILE A 169 2.06 15.24 -1.60
CA ILE A 169 3.21 15.86 -0.94
C ILE A 169 4.43 15.85 -1.85
N THR A 170 5.16 16.97 -1.91
CA THR A 170 6.44 17.05 -2.64
C THR A 170 7.57 17.32 -1.65
N ILE A 171 8.48 16.35 -1.50
CA ILE A 171 9.73 16.50 -0.76
C ILE A 171 10.80 16.84 -1.80
N PRO A 172 11.38 18.05 -1.78
CA PRO A 172 12.10 18.59 -2.93
C PRO A 172 13.44 17.92 -3.22
N ASP A 173 14.08 17.29 -2.24
CA ASP A 173 15.44 16.76 -2.33
C ASP A 173 15.52 15.22 -2.46
N ILE A 174 14.40 14.53 -2.61
CA ILE A 174 14.40 13.07 -2.80
C ILE A 174 15.03 12.71 -4.14
N THR A 175 16.04 11.86 -4.09
CA THR A 175 16.77 11.32 -5.24
C THR A 175 16.79 9.81 -5.29
N CYS A 176 16.43 9.14 -4.18
CA CYS A 176 16.30 7.71 -4.09
C CYS A 176 14.93 7.33 -3.52
N VAL A 177 14.28 6.35 -4.13
CA VAL A 177 13.03 5.74 -3.64
C VAL A 177 13.26 4.26 -3.40
N ILE A 178 12.83 3.76 -2.24
CA ILE A 178 12.70 2.34 -1.94
C ILE A 178 11.20 2.06 -1.77
N ASP A 179 10.65 1.20 -2.60
CA ASP A 179 9.22 0.92 -2.64
C ASP A 179 8.96 -0.53 -2.25
N SER A 180 8.31 -0.74 -1.12
CA SER A 180 7.91 -2.09 -0.67
C SER A 180 6.89 -2.76 -1.59
N GLY A 181 6.26 -2.00 -2.50
CA GLY A 181 5.19 -2.52 -3.36
C GLY A 181 3.87 -2.76 -2.65
N ARG A 182 3.79 -2.39 -1.37
CA ARG A 182 2.62 -2.64 -0.53
C ARG A 182 1.95 -1.34 -0.10
N HIS A 183 0.64 -1.41 0.13
CA HIS A 183 -0.14 -0.35 0.77
C HIS A 183 -1.35 -0.94 1.50
N ARG A 184 -1.99 -0.11 2.31
CA ARG A 184 -3.27 -0.46 2.93
C ARG A 184 -4.38 0.34 2.30
N GLU A 185 -5.48 -0.34 1.98
CA GLU A 185 -6.69 0.29 1.48
C GLU A 185 -7.94 -0.24 2.17
N MET A 186 -8.95 0.61 2.24
CA MET A 186 -10.25 0.20 2.77
C MET A 186 -10.98 -0.64 1.74
N ARG A 187 -11.47 -1.82 2.15
CA ARG A 187 -12.36 -2.69 1.37
C ARG A 187 -13.60 -3.03 2.20
N TYR A 188 -14.73 -3.06 1.55
CA TYR A 188 -15.98 -3.48 2.17
C TYR A 188 -16.19 -4.98 1.96
N ASP A 189 -16.37 -5.70 3.07
CA ASP A 189 -16.69 -7.12 3.07
C ASP A 189 -18.22 -7.27 3.04
N GLU A 190 -18.77 -7.64 1.89
CA GLU A 190 -20.22 -7.79 1.71
C GLU A 190 -20.81 -8.94 2.53
N LYS A 191 -20.06 -10.00 2.80
CA LYS A 191 -20.51 -11.14 3.59
C LYS A 191 -20.66 -10.78 5.06
N ARG A 192 -19.64 -10.06 5.60
CA ARG A 192 -19.60 -9.63 7.01
C ARG A 192 -20.26 -8.26 7.25
N LYS A 193 -20.54 -7.51 6.18
CA LYS A 193 -21.09 -6.13 6.21
C LYS A 193 -20.21 -5.16 7.02
N ILE A 194 -18.90 -5.28 6.89
CA ILE A 194 -17.92 -4.42 7.58
C ILE A 194 -16.89 -3.88 6.61
N SER A 195 -16.41 -2.69 6.88
CA SER A 195 -15.25 -2.12 6.19
C SER A 195 -13.97 -2.56 6.88
N ARG A 196 -13.00 -3.07 6.11
CA ARG A 196 -11.70 -3.54 6.61
C ARG A 196 -10.57 -2.79 5.93
N LEU A 197 -9.50 -2.54 6.69
CA LEU A 197 -8.24 -2.05 6.15
C LEU A 197 -7.38 -3.27 5.73
N VAL A 198 -7.23 -3.47 4.43
CA VAL A 198 -6.53 -4.62 3.85
C VAL A 198 -5.15 -4.22 3.37
N ASP A 199 -4.14 -5.03 3.67
CA ASP A 199 -2.80 -4.90 3.10
C ASP A 199 -2.76 -5.62 1.75
N CYS A 200 -2.37 -4.91 0.69
CA CYS A 200 -2.34 -5.45 -0.67
C CYS A 200 -1.18 -4.86 -1.48
N PHE A 201 -0.89 -5.49 -2.61
CA PHE A 201 0.06 -4.93 -3.57
C PHE A 201 -0.51 -3.68 -4.24
N ILE A 202 0.37 -2.76 -4.57
CA ILE A 202 0.03 -1.55 -5.33
C ILE A 202 -0.21 -1.88 -6.80
N ALA A 203 -0.91 -1.00 -7.51
CA ALA A 203 -1.01 -1.08 -8.97
C ALA A 203 0.27 -0.51 -9.64
N ARG A 204 0.48 -0.84 -10.93
CA ARG A 204 1.59 -0.31 -11.74
C ARG A 204 1.60 1.21 -11.82
N SER A 205 0.42 1.82 -11.87
CA SER A 205 0.30 3.30 -11.84
C SER A 205 0.81 3.90 -10.52
N ASN A 206 0.57 3.24 -9.37
CA ASN A 206 1.10 3.66 -8.07
C ASN A 206 2.63 3.49 -8.04
N ALA A 207 3.16 2.34 -8.49
CA ALA A 207 4.61 2.12 -8.60
C ALA A 207 5.28 3.21 -9.44
N LYS A 208 4.66 3.60 -10.57
CA LYS A 208 5.12 4.70 -11.42
C LYS A 208 5.10 6.05 -10.68
N GLN A 209 4.05 6.34 -9.91
CA GLN A 209 3.95 7.57 -9.12
C GLN A 209 5.00 7.62 -8.00
N ARG A 210 5.18 6.52 -7.25
CA ARG A 210 6.20 6.39 -6.20
C ARG A 210 7.59 6.58 -6.77
N ARG A 211 7.93 5.87 -7.84
CA ARG A 211 9.19 6.03 -8.58
C ARG A 211 9.44 7.47 -9.00
N GLY A 212 8.41 8.14 -9.52
CA GLY A 212 8.48 9.54 -9.97
C GLY A 212 8.88 10.53 -8.86
N ARG A 213 8.82 10.13 -7.58
CA ARG A 213 9.28 10.98 -6.47
C ARG A 213 10.79 11.20 -6.50
N ALA A 214 11.58 10.23 -6.97
CA ALA A 214 13.03 10.36 -7.10
C ALA A 214 13.47 11.31 -8.23
N GLY A 215 12.69 11.42 -9.29
CA GLY A 215 13.05 12.18 -10.50
C GLY A 215 12.54 13.62 -10.57
N ARG A 216 12.22 14.27 -9.45
CA ARG A 216 11.61 15.60 -9.50
C ARG A 216 12.57 16.74 -9.76
N VAL A 217 13.76 16.68 -9.17
CA VAL A 217 14.74 17.78 -9.19
C VAL A 217 15.96 17.44 -10.03
N GLN A 218 16.35 16.18 -10.03
CA GLN A 218 17.50 15.67 -10.78
C GLN A 218 17.29 14.20 -11.14
N HIS A 219 18.25 13.59 -11.83
CA HIS A 219 18.30 12.16 -12.07
C HIS A 219 18.18 11.38 -10.75
N GLY A 220 17.29 10.42 -10.71
CA GLY A 220 16.99 9.64 -9.51
C GLY A 220 17.14 8.14 -9.71
N ILE A 221 17.01 7.41 -8.60
CA ILE A 221 17.03 5.93 -8.59
C ILE A 221 15.87 5.39 -7.77
N CYS A 222 15.32 4.25 -8.21
CA CYS A 222 14.21 3.58 -7.52
C CYS A 222 14.49 2.09 -7.39
N PHE A 223 14.30 1.57 -6.19
CA PHE A 223 14.39 0.16 -5.86
C PHE A 223 13.01 -0.37 -5.46
N HIS A 224 12.45 -1.27 -6.26
CA HIS A 224 11.23 -2.00 -5.93
C HIS A 224 11.60 -3.28 -5.19
N LEU A 225 11.02 -3.50 -4.00
CA LEU A 225 11.21 -4.73 -3.20
C LEU A 225 10.21 -5.82 -3.59
N PHE A 226 9.89 -5.90 -4.86
CA PHE A 226 9.13 -6.96 -5.52
C PHE A 226 9.73 -7.24 -6.89
N THR A 227 9.47 -8.43 -7.42
CA THR A 227 10.10 -8.90 -8.66
C THR A 227 9.60 -8.12 -9.89
N ARG A 228 10.44 -8.07 -10.93
CA ARG A 228 10.04 -7.54 -12.23
C ARG A 228 8.85 -8.30 -12.81
N LYS A 229 8.85 -9.63 -12.65
CA LYS A 229 7.74 -10.47 -13.09
C LYS A 229 6.44 -10.07 -12.40
N ARG A 230 6.47 -9.85 -11.07
CA ARG A 230 5.28 -9.35 -10.36
C ARG A 230 4.80 -8.02 -10.92
N HIS A 231 5.70 -7.08 -11.18
CA HIS A 231 5.35 -5.79 -11.76
C HIS A 231 4.67 -5.94 -13.13
N ASP A 232 5.21 -6.78 -14.00
CA ASP A 232 4.78 -6.83 -15.41
C ASP A 232 3.55 -7.70 -15.63
N GLU A 233 3.41 -8.79 -14.87
CA GLU A 233 2.39 -9.83 -15.09
C GLU A 233 1.26 -9.84 -14.03
N TYR A 234 1.55 -9.47 -12.77
CA TYR A 234 0.60 -9.65 -11.65
C TYR A 234 0.04 -8.34 -11.08
N LEU A 235 0.78 -7.23 -11.17
CA LEU A 235 0.23 -5.97 -10.71
C LEU A 235 -0.82 -5.44 -11.71
N ASP A 236 -1.96 -5.03 -11.20
CA ASP A 236 -2.98 -4.34 -11.97
C ASP A 236 -2.43 -3.06 -12.61
N ALA A 237 -2.97 -2.66 -13.74
CA ALA A 237 -2.58 -1.42 -14.40
C ALA A 237 -2.89 -0.19 -13.54
N HIS A 238 -4.07 -0.19 -12.91
CA HIS A 238 -4.61 0.88 -12.06
C HIS A 238 -5.24 0.30 -10.80
N PRO A 239 -5.28 1.04 -9.68
CA PRO A 239 -5.99 0.60 -8.48
C PRO A 239 -7.50 0.49 -8.76
N ILE A 240 -8.17 -0.40 -8.05
CA ILE A 240 -9.63 -0.48 -8.10
C ILE A 240 -10.22 0.85 -7.62
N PRO A 241 -11.13 1.47 -8.39
CA PRO A 241 -11.79 2.71 -7.99
C PRO A 241 -12.44 2.60 -6.61
N GLU A 242 -12.34 3.66 -5.82
CA GLU A 242 -12.84 3.66 -4.44
C GLU A 242 -14.33 3.29 -4.34
N MET A 243 -15.13 3.76 -5.30
CA MET A 243 -16.57 3.46 -5.40
C MET A 243 -16.86 1.96 -5.56
N LEU A 244 -15.93 1.18 -6.12
CA LEU A 244 -16.11 -0.27 -6.33
C LEU A 244 -15.64 -1.13 -5.13
N ARG A 245 -14.90 -0.55 -4.19
CA ARG A 245 -14.32 -1.27 -3.04
C ARG A 245 -14.86 -0.83 -1.68
N LEU A 246 -15.59 0.29 -1.60
CA LEU A 246 -16.21 0.79 -0.38
C LEU A 246 -17.70 0.44 -0.29
N SER A 247 -18.25 0.62 0.90
CA SER A 247 -19.69 0.48 1.11
C SER A 247 -20.47 1.52 0.30
N LEU A 248 -21.38 1.08 -0.54
CA LEU A 248 -22.25 1.95 -1.30
C LEU A 248 -23.33 2.61 -0.43
N GLN A 249 -23.58 2.13 0.80
CA GLN A 249 -24.59 2.68 1.72
C GLN A 249 -24.24 4.12 2.12
N GLU A 250 -23.00 4.35 2.51
CA GLU A 250 -22.53 5.69 2.87
C GLU A 250 -22.64 6.66 1.68
N LEU A 251 -22.17 6.24 0.51
CA LEU A 251 -22.25 7.03 -0.72
C LEU A 251 -23.70 7.32 -1.11
N ALA A 252 -24.60 6.34 -0.98
CA ALA A 252 -26.02 6.49 -1.26
C ALA A 252 -26.69 7.54 -0.34
N LEU A 253 -26.37 7.52 0.97
CA LEU A 253 -26.85 8.53 1.90
C LEU A 253 -26.31 9.92 1.57
N GLN A 254 -25.02 10.03 1.26
CA GLN A 254 -24.40 11.30 0.87
C GLN A 254 -25.06 11.89 -0.37
N LEU A 255 -25.34 11.08 -1.40
CA LEU A 255 -26.07 11.52 -2.60
C LEU A 255 -27.46 12.10 -2.27
N LYS A 256 -28.18 11.50 -1.33
CA LYS A 256 -29.53 11.98 -0.95
C LYS A 256 -29.52 13.19 -0.03
N VAL A 257 -28.44 13.46 0.68
CA VAL A 257 -28.26 14.68 1.50
C VAL A 257 -27.84 15.86 0.65
N MET A 258 -27.15 15.63 -0.47
CA MET A 258 -26.71 16.70 -1.36
C MET A 258 -27.88 17.50 -1.90
N PRO A 259 -27.77 18.83 -1.96
CA PRO A 259 -28.82 19.70 -2.51
C PRO A 259 -28.98 19.54 -4.03
N LEU A 260 -28.00 18.96 -4.71
CA LEU A 260 -28.02 18.68 -6.15
C LEU A 260 -28.69 17.32 -6.38
N ARG A 261 -29.79 17.32 -7.14
CA ARG A 261 -30.41 16.08 -7.61
C ARG A 261 -29.66 15.57 -8.83
N ILE A 262 -28.85 14.54 -8.62
CA ILE A 262 -28.15 13.82 -9.67
C ILE A 262 -28.97 12.56 -9.95
N GLY A 263 -29.64 12.49 -11.11
CA GLY A 263 -30.48 11.37 -11.46
C GLY A 263 -31.85 11.26 -10.74
N ALA A 264 -32.69 10.36 -11.20
CA ALA A 264 -34.02 10.09 -10.62
C ALA A 264 -33.96 9.19 -9.39
N SER A 265 -33.00 8.25 -9.36
CA SER A 265 -32.75 7.29 -8.27
C SER A 265 -31.26 7.26 -7.91
N ILE A 266 -30.91 6.55 -6.83
CA ILE A 266 -29.49 6.28 -6.47
C ILE A 266 -28.81 5.48 -7.58
N GLU A 267 -29.51 4.49 -8.13
CA GLU A 267 -29.00 3.68 -9.23
C GLU A 267 -28.72 4.51 -10.48
N ASP A 268 -29.64 5.40 -10.86
CA ASP A 268 -29.47 6.31 -11.99
C ASP A 268 -28.27 7.28 -11.78
N ALA A 269 -28.11 7.79 -10.57
CA ALA A 269 -26.99 8.66 -10.23
C ALA A 269 -25.64 7.93 -10.31
N LEU A 270 -25.54 6.72 -9.73
CA LEU A 270 -24.29 5.96 -9.69
C LEU A 270 -23.94 5.32 -11.04
N SER A 271 -24.93 5.03 -11.89
CA SER A 271 -24.69 4.52 -13.25
C SER A 271 -24.02 5.52 -14.19
N GLN A 272 -24.06 6.82 -13.84
CA GLN A 272 -23.40 7.90 -14.60
C GLN A 272 -21.94 8.09 -14.23
N ALA A 273 -21.42 7.34 -13.26
CA ALA A 273 -20.00 7.37 -12.90
C ALA A 273 -19.12 6.82 -14.04
N LEU A 274 -17.82 7.18 -14.05
CA LEU A 274 -16.85 6.66 -15.03
C LEU A 274 -16.71 5.14 -14.94
N ASP A 275 -16.66 4.63 -13.69
CA ASP A 275 -16.60 3.21 -13.39
C ASP A 275 -17.80 2.88 -12.49
N PRO A 276 -18.98 2.61 -13.07
CA PRO A 276 -20.19 2.44 -12.29
C PRO A 276 -20.19 1.11 -11.52
N PRO A 277 -20.68 1.09 -10.26
CA PRO A 277 -20.92 -0.14 -9.52
C PRO A 277 -21.95 -1.03 -10.21
N LEU A 278 -21.90 -2.34 -9.93
CA LEU A 278 -22.93 -3.26 -10.41
C LEU A 278 -24.28 -2.88 -9.84
N ALA A 279 -25.33 -2.87 -10.68
CA ALA A 279 -26.69 -2.53 -10.27
C ALA A 279 -27.17 -3.36 -9.08
N ALA A 280 -26.82 -4.65 -9.04
CA ALA A 280 -27.16 -5.54 -7.92
C ALA A 280 -26.53 -5.08 -6.58
N ASN A 281 -25.33 -4.49 -6.59
CA ASN A 281 -24.70 -3.96 -5.39
C ASN A 281 -25.38 -2.68 -4.93
N ILE A 282 -25.76 -1.82 -5.87
CA ILE A 282 -26.52 -0.59 -5.58
C ILE A 282 -27.87 -0.93 -4.95
N GLN A 283 -28.60 -1.85 -5.57
CA GLN A 283 -29.92 -2.29 -5.08
C GLN A 283 -29.84 -2.91 -3.68
N ARG A 284 -28.79 -3.72 -3.40
CA ARG A 284 -28.55 -4.28 -2.06
C ARG A 284 -28.24 -3.18 -1.03
N ALA A 285 -27.45 -2.19 -1.40
CA ALA A 285 -27.15 -1.07 -0.52
C ALA A 285 -28.40 -0.25 -0.20
N VAL A 286 -29.24 0.04 -1.21
CA VAL A 286 -30.51 0.76 -1.03
C VAL A 286 -31.47 -0.04 -0.17
N ALA A 287 -31.66 -1.35 -0.45
CA ALA A 287 -32.51 -2.23 0.36
C ALA A 287 -32.06 -2.24 1.83
N SER A 288 -30.75 -2.36 2.08
CA SER A 288 -30.20 -2.33 3.43
C SER A 288 -30.47 -1.00 4.16
N LEU A 289 -30.41 0.14 3.43
CA LEU A 289 -30.74 1.45 3.99
C LEU A 289 -32.23 1.64 4.27
N VAL A 290 -33.10 1.00 3.49
CA VAL A 290 -34.54 0.96 3.75
C VAL A 290 -34.83 0.06 4.96
N ASP A 291 -34.18 -1.08 5.09
CA ASP A 291 -34.36 -2.01 6.23
C ASP A 291 -34.02 -1.35 7.57
N VAL A 292 -32.99 -0.47 7.59
CA VAL A 292 -32.60 0.29 8.79
C VAL A 292 -33.33 1.63 8.92
N GLU A 293 -34.34 1.89 8.10
CA GLU A 293 -35.15 3.12 8.08
C GLU A 293 -34.34 4.41 7.83
N ALA A 294 -33.13 4.29 7.25
CA ALA A 294 -32.34 5.45 6.84
C ALA A 294 -32.89 6.08 5.54
N LEU A 295 -33.50 5.27 4.68
CA LEU A 295 -34.27 5.69 3.50
C LEU A 295 -35.68 5.16 3.56
N THR A 296 -36.61 5.88 2.93
CA THR A 296 -37.94 5.35 2.63
C THR A 296 -37.89 4.39 1.42
N PRO A 297 -38.91 3.57 1.19
CA PRO A 297 -39.01 2.73 -0.02
C PRO A 297 -38.93 3.53 -1.34
N ASN A 298 -39.23 4.81 -1.32
CA ASN A 298 -39.12 5.73 -2.47
C ASN A 298 -37.73 6.43 -2.52
N GLU A 299 -36.76 5.92 -1.81
CA GLU A 299 -35.40 6.48 -1.69
C GLU A 299 -35.36 7.93 -1.16
N GLU A 300 -36.32 8.34 -0.35
CA GLU A 300 -36.24 9.63 0.34
C GLU A 300 -35.49 9.46 1.65
N ILE A 301 -34.62 10.44 1.97
CA ILE A 301 -33.84 10.40 3.18
C ILE A 301 -34.68 10.73 4.42
N THR A 302 -34.64 9.85 5.42
CA THR A 302 -35.31 10.05 6.70
C THR A 302 -34.50 10.97 7.63
N PRO A 303 -35.08 11.47 8.76
CA PRO A 303 -34.32 12.15 9.79
C PRO A 303 -33.17 11.31 10.35
N LEU A 304 -33.40 9.99 10.53
CA LEU A 304 -32.38 9.03 10.94
C LEU A 304 -31.26 8.95 9.90
N GLY A 305 -31.58 8.79 8.61
CA GLY A 305 -30.60 8.75 7.52
C GLY A 305 -29.74 10.01 7.47
N ARG A 306 -30.31 11.20 7.74
CA ARG A 306 -29.53 12.45 7.84
C ARG A 306 -28.54 12.43 8.99
N HIS A 307 -28.89 11.88 10.14
CA HIS A 307 -27.96 11.72 11.27
C HIS A 307 -26.84 10.73 10.94
N LEU A 308 -27.20 9.57 10.39
CA LEU A 308 -26.23 8.53 10.01
C LEU A 308 -25.21 9.02 8.98
N CYS A 309 -25.62 9.85 8.03
CA CYS A 309 -24.71 10.45 7.03
C CYS A 309 -23.58 11.31 7.64
N HIS A 310 -23.76 11.84 8.84
CA HIS A 310 -22.77 12.68 9.53
C HIS A 310 -21.92 11.90 10.54
N MET A 311 -22.22 10.62 10.76
CA MET A 311 -21.46 9.79 11.66
C MET A 311 -20.24 9.17 10.94
N PRO A 312 -19.05 9.20 11.54
CA PRO A 312 -17.84 8.62 10.94
C PRO A 312 -17.76 7.09 11.15
N LEU A 313 -18.88 6.41 11.13
CA LEU A 313 -19.03 4.97 11.37
C LEU A 313 -19.92 4.35 10.29
N ASP A 314 -19.71 3.07 10.03
CA ASP A 314 -20.63 2.27 9.19
C ASP A 314 -22.08 2.39 9.71
N VAL A 315 -23.05 2.41 8.78
CA VAL A 315 -24.48 2.62 9.09
C VAL A 315 -25.00 1.62 10.11
N HIS A 316 -24.60 0.36 10.02
CA HIS A 316 -25.03 -0.69 10.95
C HIS A 316 -24.38 -0.52 12.33
N LEU A 317 -23.12 -0.12 12.39
CA LEU A 317 -22.44 0.15 13.67
C LEU A 317 -23.00 1.38 14.36
N SER A 318 -23.37 2.41 13.61
CA SER A 318 -23.97 3.65 14.14
C SER A 318 -25.33 3.44 14.80
N LEU A 319 -26.04 2.35 14.45
CA LEU A 319 -27.34 2.01 15.04
C LEU A 319 -27.23 1.21 16.35
N ILE A 320 -26.05 0.71 16.69
CA ILE A 320 -25.80 -0.06 17.92
C ILE A 320 -25.44 0.88 19.08
N HIS A 321 -25.01 2.09 18.80
CA HIS A 321 -24.63 3.15 19.75
C HIS A 321 -25.70 4.23 19.83
#